data_e58a8d983778f27c6a41f3d403c8d183
#
_entry.id   e58a8d983778f27c6a41f3d403c8d183
#
_cell.length_a   1.000
_cell.length_b   1.000
_cell.length_c   1.000
_cell.angle_alpha   90.00
_cell.angle_beta   90.00
_cell.angle_gamma   90.00
#
_symmetry.space_group_name_H-M   'P 1'
#
loop_
_entity.id
_entity.type
_entity.pdbx_description
1 polymer ?
#
loop_
_entity_poly.entity_id
_entity_poly.type
_entity_poly.pdbx_seq_one_letter_code
_entity_poly.pdbx_strand_id
1 'polypeptide(L)'
;DAIMAVALPPAADKLRRLMNLGQIVQSHALSFFHLSAPDFLLGWETPQPQRNVFGLIGSNAGLARAGIRLRQFGQEIIEILGDRKVHPSWAVPGGVRSALTVEGRERIRLWLPEVFATTEVALNLFKKTLETHQREVQIFGNFPSLFMGLVAPDGTWEHHGGKLRFTDSSGSIIADQIDVSRYAEFIGESVQTSSYLKSPYYLPLGFPAGIYRVGPLARLNVCKQMGVPKADAELKQFKKLGRGAVTSSFLYHYARLIEILAALEYIEQYMDDPELLSDYLCADAGINS
;
A
#
# COMPACT_ATOMS: atom_id res chain seq x y z
N ASP A 1 -20.17 -8.81 -2.72
CA ASP A 1 -20.89 -8.69 -1.44
C ASP A 1 -21.83 -7.47 -1.45
N ALA A 2 -21.34 -6.27 -1.76
CA ALA A 2 -22.17 -5.05 -1.74
C ALA A 2 -23.41 -5.13 -2.67
N ILE A 3 -23.26 -5.62 -3.89
CA ILE A 3 -24.37 -5.77 -4.85
C ILE A 3 -25.44 -6.76 -4.34
N MET A 4 -25.00 -7.78 -3.59
CA MET A 4 -25.88 -8.81 -3.04
C MET A 4 -26.36 -8.47 -1.62
N ALA A 5 -26.00 -7.31 -1.09
CA ALA A 5 -26.30 -6.88 0.29
C ALA A 5 -25.89 -7.91 1.36
N VAL A 6 -24.81 -8.65 1.13
CA VAL A 6 -24.31 -9.68 2.05
C VAL A 6 -23.26 -9.07 2.96
N ALA A 7 -23.47 -9.16 4.27
CA ALA A 7 -22.49 -8.80 5.28
C ALA A 7 -21.50 -9.94 5.48
N LEU A 8 -20.19 -9.62 5.46
CA LEU A 8 -19.14 -10.60 5.70
C LEU A 8 -19.08 -11.01 7.18
N PRO A 9 -18.84 -12.29 7.48
CA PRO A 9 -18.40 -12.69 8.81
C PRO A 9 -17.12 -11.95 9.22
N PRO A 10 -16.94 -11.57 10.50
CA PRO A 10 -15.74 -10.87 10.94
C PRO A 10 -14.44 -11.58 10.60
N ALA A 11 -14.41 -12.92 10.73
CA ALA A 11 -13.26 -13.74 10.33
C ALA A 11 -12.92 -13.58 8.84
N ALA A 12 -13.93 -13.62 7.96
CA ALA A 12 -13.73 -13.46 6.53
C ALA A 12 -13.21 -12.07 6.15
N ASP A 13 -13.70 -11.01 6.79
CA ASP A 13 -13.21 -9.64 6.57
C ASP A 13 -11.73 -9.53 6.99
N LYS A 14 -11.37 -10.03 8.18
CA LYS A 14 -9.98 -10.04 8.67
C LYS A 14 -9.06 -10.86 7.77
N LEU A 15 -9.49 -12.02 7.30
CA LEU A 15 -8.71 -12.87 6.39
C LEU A 15 -8.49 -12.18 5.03
N ARG A 16 -9.50 -11.50 4.49
CA ARG A 16 -9.35 -10.68 3.27
C ARG A 16 -8.40 -9.51 3.48
N ARG A 17 -8.43 -8.87 4.65
CA ARG A 17 -7.48 -7.83 5.03
C ARG A 17 -6.05 -8.37 5.12
N LEU A 18 -5.87 -9.55 5.73
CA LEU A 18 -4.57 -10.21 5.80
C LEU A 18 -4.00 -10.52 4.41
N MET A 19 -4.83 -11.05 3.49
CA MET A 19 -4.42 -11.27 2.09
C MET A 19 -4.02 -9.95 1.41
N ASN A 20 -4.76 -8.87 1.62
CA ASN A 20 -4.44 -7.56 1.06
C ASN A 20 -3.13 -6.99 1.64
N LEU A 21 -2.86 -7.18 2.94
CA LEU A 21 -1.58 -6.81 3.55
C LEU A 21 -0.41 -7.57 2.93
N GLY A 22 -0.57 -8.89 2.71
CA GLY A 22 0.41 -9.69 1.98
C GLY A 22 0.65 -9.15 0.56
N GLN A 23 -0.41 -8.74 -0.14
CA GLN A 23 -0.31 -8.11 -1.46
C GLN A 23 0.42 -6.76 -1.40
N ILE A 24 0.20 -5.93 -0.39
CA ILE A 24 0.93 -4.66 -0.20
C ILE A 24 2.42 -4.96 -0.04
N VAL A 25 2.80 -5.88 0.84
CA VAL A 25 4.19 -6.25 1.06
C VAL A 25 4.86 -6.71 -0.23
N GLN A 26 4.25 -7.68 -0.93
CA GLN A 26 4.86 -8.24 -2.16
C GLN A 26 4.97 -7.22 -3.29
N SER A 27 3.93 -6.41 -3.49
CA SER A 27 3.88 -5.40 -4.57
C SER A 27 4.86 -4.25 -4.31
N HIS A 28 4.91 -3.75 -3.08
CA HIS A 28 5.79 -2.65 -2.72
C HIS A 28 7.27 -3.10 -2.67
N ALA A 29 7.55 -4.31 -2.19
CA ALA A 29 8.90 -4.88 -2.24
C ALA A 29 9.37 -5.06 -3.69
N LEU A 30 8.51 -5.55 -4.59
CA LEU A 30 8.83 -5.62 -6.01
C LEU A 30 9.15 -4.23 -6.59
N SER A 31 8.26 -3.26 -6.34
CA SER A 31 8.44 -1.88 -6.84
C SER A 31 9.74 -1.25 -6.33
N PHE A 32 10.03 -1.40 -5.04
CA PHE A 32 11.23 -0.81 -4.45
C PHE A 32 12.51 -1.54 -4.90
N PHE A 33 12.65 -2.83 -4.59
CA PHE A 33 13.91 -3.54 -4.76
C PHE A 33 14.25 -3.91 -6.21
N HIS A 34 13.24 -4.19 -7.06
CA HIS A 34 13.50 -4.65 -8.43
C HIS A 34 13.40 -3.53 -9.46
N LEU A 35 12.48 -2.56 -9.25
CA LEU A 35 12.22 -1.55 -10.27
C LEU A 35 12.95 -0.23 -9.99
N SER A 36 13.08 0.16 -8.73
CA SER A 36 13.57 1.50 -8.38
C SER A 36 14.94 1.51 -7.72
N ALA A 37 15.24 0.54 -6.86
CA ALA A 37 16.50 0.51 -6.12
C ALA A 37 17.77 0.52 -7.00
N PRO A 38 17.81 -0.14 -8.17
CA PRO A 38 18.98 -0.05 -9.04
C PRO A 38 19.38 1.39 -9.39
N ASP A 39 18.41 2.29 -9.61
CA ASP A 39 18.70 3.66 -9.99
C ASP A 39 19.38 4.45 -8.87
N PHE A 40 18.91 4.36 -7.63
CA PHE A 40 19.52 5.12 -6.54
C PHE A 40 20.64 4.40 -5.82
N LEU A 41 20.73 3.08 -5.89
CA LEU A 41 21.79 2.32 -5.21
C LEU A 41 23.04 2.15 -6.06
N LEU A 42 22.88 2.01 -7.38
CA LEU A 42 23.99 1.95 -8.31
C LEU A 42 24.41 3.33 -8.81
N GLY A 43 23.50 4.31 -8.69
CA GLY A 43 23.69 5.68 -9.18
C GLY A 43 23.27 5.83 -10.66
N TRP A 44 22.83 7.03 -11.00
CA TRP A 44 22.24 7.35 -12.31
C TRP A 44 23.27 7.41 -13.43
N GLU A 45 24.52 7.61 -13.06
CA GLU A 45 25.67 7.58 -13.98
C GLU A 45 26.13 6.15 -14.33
N THR A 46 25.62 5.13 -13.63
CA THR A 46 25.91 3.74 -13.94
C THR A 46 25.40 3.39 -15.34
N PRO A 47 26.22 2.78 -16.22
CA PRO A 47 25.80 2.40 -17.56
C PRO A 47 24.51 1.57 -17.56
N GLN A 48 23.57 1.89 -18.44
CA GLN A 48 22.23 1.28 -18.50
C GLN A 48 22.24 -0.27 -18.46
N PRO A 49 23.17 -1.00 -19.15
CA PRO A 49 23.22 -2.45 -19.08
C PRO A 49 23.52 -3.01 -17.68
N GLN A 50 24.10 -2.21 -16.79
CA GLN A 50 24.45 -2.59 -15.43
C GLN A 50 23.45 -2.04 -14.40
N ARG A 51 22.65 -1.03 -14.76
CA ARG A 51 21.69 -0.36 -13.88
C ARG A 51 20.35 -1.10 -13.85
N ASN A 52 20.38 -2.29 -13.28
CA ASN A 52 19.24 -3.19 -13.14
C ASN A 52 19.42 -4.10 -11.92
N VAL A 53 18.45 -5.00 -11.69
CA VAL A 53 18.48 -5.94 -10.56
C VAL A 53 19.71 -6.85 -10.56
N PHE A 54 20.25 -7.23 -11.73
CA PHE A 54 21.46 -8.06 -11.82
C PHE A 54 22.71 -7.29 -11.41
N GLY A 55 22.81 -6.01 -11.78
CA GLY A 55 23.86 -5.11 -11.29
C GLY A 55 23.78 -4.93 -9.78
N LEU A 56 22.57 -4.81 -9.23
CA LEU A 56 22.37 -4.75 -7.78
C LEU A 56 22.79 -6.05 -7.09
N ILE A 57 22.47 -7.22 -7.66
CA ILE A 57 22.94 -8.52 -7.17
C ILE A 57 24.47 -8.58 -7.16
N GLY A 58 25.11 -8.09 -8.21
CA GLY A 58 26.56 -8.06 -8.32
C GLY A 58 27.23 -7.14 -7.30
N SER A 59 26.64 -5.98 -6.99
CA SER A 59 27.18 -4.98 -6.06
C SER A 59 26.81 -5.25 -4.59
N ASN A 60 25.62 -5.77 -4.34
CA ASN A 60 25.10 -6.05 -2.99
C ASN A 60 24.15 -7.25 -2.99
N ALA A 61 24.72 -8.45 -3.12
CA ALA A 61 23.98 -9.71 -3.16
C ALA A 61 23.13 -9.96 -1.89
N GLY A 62 23.59 -9.45 -0.74
CA GLY A 62 22.84 -9.55 0.54
C GLY A 62 21.52 -8.79 0.49
N LEU A 63 21.58 -7.54 0.11
CA LEU A 63 20.40 -6.67 0.00
C LEU A 63 19.43 -7.16 -1.09
N ALA A 64 19.96 -7.59 -2.24
CA ALA A 64 19.14 -8.12 -3.33
C ALA A 64 18.37 -9.38 -2.88
N ARG A 65 19.04 -10.32 -2.20
CA ARG A 65 18.38 -11.52 -1.63
C ARG A 65 17.35 -11.16 -0.58
N ALA A 66 17.65 -10.22 0.32
CA ALA A 66 16.71 -9.77 1.34
C ALA A 66 15.44 -9.17 0.71
N GLY A 67 15.58 -8.35 -0.33
CA GLY A 67 14.43 -7.80 -1.09
C GLY A 67 13.60 -8.88 -1.78
N ILE A 68 14.25 -9.91 -2.37
CA ILE A 68 13.54 -11.06 -2.95
C ILE A 68 12.74 -11.80 -1.86
N ARG A 69 13.35 -12.05 -0.70
CA ARG A 69 12.70 -12.74 0.42
C ARG A 69 11.55 -11.94 1.00
N LEU A 70 11.67 -10.62 1.14
CA LEU A 70 10.57 -9.76 1.57
C LEU A 70 9.38 -9.86 0.61
N ARG A 71 9.62 -9.84 -0.70
CA ARG A 71 8.58 -10.07 -1.71
C ARG A 71 7.97 -11.46 -1.60
N GLN A 72 8.81 -12.51 -1.41
CA GLN A 72 8.36 -13.89 -1.23
C GLN A 72 7.45 -14.03 -0.02
N PHE A 73 7.73 -13.36 1.09
CA PHE A 73 6.89 -13.37 2.27
C PHE A 73 5.45 -12.94 1.98
N GLY A 74 5.26 -11.83 1.26
CA GLY A 74 3.91 -11.41 0.86
C GLY A 74 3.21 -12.43 -0.06
N GLN A 75 3.94 -13.05 -1.00
CA GLN A 75 3.40 -14.11 -1.84
C GLN A 75 3.07 -15.39 -1.06
N GLU A 76 3.86 -15.70 -0.02
CA GLU A 76 3.63 -16.81 0.88
C GLU A 76 2.30 -16.68 1.63
N ILE A 77 1.99 -15.49 2.14
CA ILE A 77 0.69 -15.22 2.77
C ILE A 77 -0.45 -15.47 1.79
N ILE A 78 -0.33 -14.99 0.55
CA ILE A 78 -1.35 -15.19 -0.49
C ILE A 78 -1.53 -16.68 -0.79
N GLU A 79 -0.44 -17.44 -0.87
CA GLU A 79 -0.47 -18.89 -1.12
C GLU A 79 -1.04 -19.66 0.06
N ILE A 80 -0.66 -19.33 1.30
CA ILE A 80 -1.18 -19.97 2.51
C ILE A 80 -2.70 -19.81 2.62
N LEU A 81 -3.24 -18.63 2.29
CA LEU A 81 -4.66 -18.34 2.35
C LEU A 81 -5.43 -18.90 1.14
N GLY A 82 -4.86 -18.76 -0.05
CA GLY A 82 -5.57 -18.94 -1.31
C GLY A 82 -5.13 -20.13 -2.15
N ASP A 83 -4.22 -20.99 -1.66
CA ASP A 83 -3.62 -22.16 -2.33
C ASP A 83 -2.90 -21.85 -3.64
N ARG A 84 -2.75 -20.56 -4.01
CA ARG A 84 -2.08 -20.11 -5.23
C ARG A 84 -1.41 -18.75 -5.02
N LYS A 85 -0.23 -18.59 -5.59
CA LYS A 85 0.51 -17.32 -5.58
C LYS A 85 -0.10 -16.23 -6.45
N VAL A 86 -0.86 -16.62 -7.48
CA VAL A 86 -1.44 -15.73 -8.48
C VAL A 86 -2.88 -16.15 -8.75
N HIS A 87 -3.78 -15.18 -8.75
CA HIS A 87 -5.22 -15.36 -8.99
C HIS A 87 -5.87 -16.45 -8.11
N PRO A 88 -5.76 -16.39 -6.77
CA PRO A 88 -6.44 -17.33 -5.90
C PRO A 88 -7.95 -17.21 -6.03
N SER A 89 -8.65 -18.33 -6.25
CA SER A 89 -10.12 -18.39 -6.28
C SER A 89 -10.69 -18.61 -4.88
N TRP A 90 -10.20 -17.84 -3.90
CA TRP A 90 -10.45 -18.05 -2.49
C TRP A 90 -11.55 -17.14 -1.92
N ALA A 91 -11.56 -15.85 -2.30
CA ALA A 91 -12.66 -14.96 -1.96
C ALA A 91 -13.91 -15.35 -2.76
N VAL A 92 -15.03 -15.51 -2.07
CA VAL A 92 -16.33 -15.86 -2.65
C VAL A 92 -17.39 -14.87 -2.20
N PRO A 93 -18.54 -14.76 -2.89
CA PRO A 93 -19.67 -13.97 -2.38
C PRO A 93 -20.02 -14.41 -0.96
N GLY A 94 -20.09 -13.43 -0.05
CA GLY A 94 -20.39 -13.67 1.36
C GLY A 94 -19.21 -14.05 2.25
N GLY A 95 -17.99 -14.29 1.70
CA GLY A 95 -16.87 -14.67 2.55
C GLY A 95 -15.64 -15.20 1.86
N VAL A 96 -15.02 -16.20 2.46
CA VAL A 96 -13.83 -16.92 1.98
C VAL A 96 -14.02 -18.42 2.08
N ARG A 97 -13.25 -19.19 1.31
CA ARG A 97 -13.39 -20.67 1.24
C ARG A 97 -12.73 -21.42 2.38
N SER A 98 -11.66 -20.87 2.95
CA SER A 98 -10.88 -21.53 3.99
C SER A 98 -10.33 -20.52 4.99
N ALA A 99 -10.22 -20.93 6.25
CA ALA A 99 -9.55 -20.19 7.31
C ALA A 99 -8.02 -20.26 7.16
N LEU A 100 -7.33 -19.43 7.92
CA LEU A 100 -5.90 -19.61 8.18
C LEU A 100 -5.73 -20.87 9.04
N THR A 101 -4.81 -21.77 8.67
CA THR A 101 -4.48 -22.91 9.50
C THR A 101 -3.47 -22.53 10.59
N VAL A 102 -3.40 -23.34 11.66
CA VAL A 102 -2.39 -23.15 12.72
C VAL A 102 -0.98 -23.23 12.15
N GLU A 103 -0.72 -24.17 11.25
CA GLU A 103 0.58 -24.33 10.57
C GLU A 103 0.90 -23.10 9.70
N GLY A 104 -0.09 -22.61 8.96
CA GLY A 104 0.04 -21.40 8.13
C GLY A 104 0.38 -20.18 8.98
N ARG A 105 -0.30 -20.02 10.14
CA ARG A 105 -0.05 -18.94 11.09
C ARG A 105 1.38 -18.99 11.64
N GLU A 106 1.84 -20.15 12.10
CA GLU A 106 3.19 -20.31 12.63
C GLU A 106 4.26 -20.09 11.55
N ARG A 107 3.98 -20.50 10.31
CA ARG A 107 4.86 -20.26 9.18
C ARG A 107 5.00 -18.76 8.89
N ILE A 108 3.91 -17.98 8.95
CA ILE A 108 3.97 -16.52 8.82
C ILE A 108 4.79 -15.91 9.96
N ARG A 109 4.56 -16.32 11.21
CA ARG A 109 5.31 -15.85 12.38
C ARG A 109 6.82 -16.03 12.26
N LEU A 110 7.27 -17.17 11.75
CA LEU A 110 8.69 -17.48 11.60
C LEU A 110 9.43 -16.50 10.66
N TRP A 111 8.73 -15.89 9.70
CA TRP A 111 9.34 -14.94 8.79
C TRP A 111 9.40 -13.50 9.32
N LEU A 112 8.53 -13.13 10.24
CA LEU A 112 8.38 -11.74 10.70
C LEU A 112 9.69 -11.07 11.14
N PRO A 113 10.56 -11.70 11.96
CA PRO A 113 11.81 -11.06 12.38
C PRO A 113 12.73 -10.68 11.19
N GLU A 114 12.85 -11.56 10.20
CA GLU A 114 13.68 -11.32 9.02
C GLU A 114 13.13 -10.20 8.15
N VAL A 115 11.81 -10.19 7.90
CA VAL A 115 11.19 -9.19 7.01
C VAL A 115 11.10 -7.82 7.68
N PHE A 116 10.96 -7.73 9.00
CA PHE A 116 11.11 -6.47 9.74
C PHE A 116 12.53 -5.92 9.61
N ALA A 117 13.55 -6.74 9.88
CA ALA A 117 14.95 -6.32 9.74
C ALA A 117 15.27 -5.84 8.32
N THR A 118 14.77 -6.55 7.30
CA THR A 118 14.95 -6.15 5.89
C THR A 118 14.29 -4.79 5.60
N THR A 119 13.09 -4.56 6.12
CA THR A 119 12.36 -3.30 5.94
C THR A 119 13.06 -2.13 6.62
N GLU A 120 13.59 -2.34 7.83
CA GLU A 120 14.38 -1.33 8.55
C GLU A 120 15.67 -0.96 7.80
N VAL A 121 16.37 -1.95 7.24
CA VAL A 121 17.55 -1.71 6.39
C VAL A 121 17.16 -0.89 5.15
N ALA A 122 16.04 -1.23 4.49
CA ALA A 122 15.57 -0.51 3.31
C ALA A 122 15.18 0.95 3.63
N LEU A 123 14.49 1.18 4.76
CA LEU A 123 14.15 2.52 5.24
C LEU A 123 15.40 3.37 5.50
N ASN A 124 16.37 2.82 6.22
CA ASN A 124 17.63 3.52 6.53
C ASN A 124 18.42 3.83 5.25
N LEU A 125 18.45 2.89 4.31
CA LEU A 125 19.10 3.07 3.02
C LEU A 125 18.43 4.19 2.21
N PHE A 126 17.09 4.19 2.15
CA PHE A 126 16.36 5.24 1.43
C PHE A 126 16.55 6.62 2.07
N LYS A 127 16.59 6.71 3.41
CA LYS A 127 16.88 7.98 4.10
C LYS A 127 18.26 8.54 3.73
N LYS A 128 19.29 7.69 3.62
CA LYS A 128 20.62 8.11 3.12
C LYS A 128 20.54 8.57 1.66
N THR A 129 19.72 7.91 0.83
CA THR A 129 19.50 8.34 -0.55
C THR A 129 18.85 9.73 -0.61
N LEU A 130 17.94 10.08 0.31
CA LEU A 130 17.36 11.43 0.37
C LEU A 130 18.42 12.52 0.67
N GLU A 131 19.42 12.20 1.49
CA GLU A 131 20.51 13.14 1.81
C GLU A 131 21.39 13.43 0.58
N THR A 132 21.61 12.44 -0.25
CA THR A 132 22.48 12.55 -1.44
C THR A 132 21.75 13.03 -2.71
N HIS A 133 20.43 12.92 -2.77
CA HIS A 133 19.60 13.25 -3.93
C HIS A 133 18.61 14.40 -3.66
N GLN A 134 19.02 15.40 -2.89
CA GLN A 134 18.16 16.52 -2.50
C GLN A 134 17.58 17.29 -3.70
N ARG A 135 18.37 17.45 -4.76
CA ARG A 135 17.93 18.11 -6.00
C ARG A 135 16.81 17.33 -6.67
N GLU A 136 16.98 16.02 -6.82
CA GLU A 136 16.00 15.13 -7.44
C GLU A 136 14.70 15.11 -6.64
N VAL A 137 14.82 15.04 -5.31
CA VAL A 137 13.64 15.14 -4.40
C VAL A 137 12.87 16.44 -4.64
N GLN A 138 13.57 17.56 -4.91
CA GLN A 138 12.93 18.86 -5.12
C GLN A 138 12.26 19.01 -6.48
N ILE A 139 12.78 18.38 -7.52
CA ILE A 139 12.32 18.61 -8.91
C ILE A 139 11.54 17.44 -9.51
N PHE A 140 11.74 16.20 -9.03
CA PHE A 140 11.17 15.01 -9.66
C PHE A 140 9.68 14.88 -9.40
N GLY A 141 8.87 15.25 -10.39
CA GLY A 141 7.42 15.21 -10.30
C GLY A 141 6.88 15.95 -9.07
N ASN A 142 7.50 17.06 -8.70
CA ASN A 142 7.13 17.87 -7.55
C ASN A 142 6.26 19.03 -8.00
N PHE A 143 4.97 18.88 -7.87
CA PHE A 143 3.96 19.88 -8.25
C PHE A 143 2.75 19.81 -7.31
N PRO A 144 2.03 20.92 -7.10
CA PRO A 144 0.81 20.91 -6.30
C PRO A 144 -0.27 20.07 -7.00
N SER A 145 -1.00 19.28 -6.24
CA SER A 145 -2.17 18.53 -6.68
C SER A 145 -3.03 18.21 -5.47
N LEU A 146 -4.24 17.72 -5.71
CA LEU A 146 -4.99 17.06 -4.66
C LEU A 146 -4.42 15.66 -4.40
N PHE A 147 -4.81 15.07 -3.27
CA PHE A 147 -4.53 13.68 -2.91
C PHE A 147 -5.82 13.01 -2.49
N MET A 148 -6.01 11.76 -2.92
CA MET A 148 -7.17 10.95 -2.57
C MET A 148 -6.73 9.60 -2.02
N GLY A 149 -7.40 9.15 -0.96
CA GLY A 149 -7.20 7.83 -0.35
C GLY A 149 -8.35 7.43 0.54
N LEU A 150 -8.31 6.19 1.02
CA LEU A 150 -9.21 5.69 2.03
C LEU A 150 -8.68 6.01 3.42
N VAL A 151 -9.58 6.31 4.34
CA VAL A 151 -9.29 6.46 5.76
C VAL A 151 -10.38 5.81 6.61
N ALA A 152 -10.00 5.32 7.78
CA ALA A 152 -10.93 4.91 8.81
C ALA A 152 -11.67 6.13 9.41
N PRO A 153 -12.74 5.94 10.21
CA PRO A 153 -13.51 7.04 10.80
C PRO A 153 -12.68 8.03 11.64
N ASP A 154 -11.64 7.55 12.32
CA ASP A 154 -10.72 8.35 13.12
C ASP A 154 -9.58 8.99 12.27
N GLY A 155 -9.53 8.66 10.98
CA GLY A 155 -8.51 9.13 10.04
C GLY A 155 -7.27 8.24 9.97
N THR A 156 -7.28 7.06 10.55
CA THR A 156 -6.22 6.05 10.40
C THR A 156 -6.12 5.59 8.94
N TRP A 157 -4.92 5.26 8.51
CA TRP A 157 -4.64 4.65 7.22
C TRP A 157 -5.52 3.42 6.99
N GLU A 158 -6.13 3.34 5.81
CA GLU A 158 -7.00 2.23 5.44
C GLU A 158 -6.65 1.75 4.03
N HIS A 159 -6.70 0.44 3.81
CA HIS A 159 -6.31 -0.19 2.56
C HIS A 159 -7.37 -1.15 1.99
N HIS A 160 -8.41 -1.48 2.76
CA HIS A 160 -9.41 -2.49 2.40
C HIS A 160 -10.85 -1.98 2.51
N GLY A 161 -11.20 -1.44 3.65
CA GLY A 161 -12.47 -0.76 3.90
C GLY A 161 -12.21 0.70 4.29
N GLY A 162 -13.19 1.50 4.46
CA GLY A 162 -13.02 2.91 4.83
C GLY A 162 -13.74 3.84 3.88
N LYS A 163 -13.56 5.13 4.10
CA LYS A 163 -14.23 6.18 3.33
C LYS A 163 -13.22 7.06 2.62
N LEU A 164 -13.65 7.66 1.51
CA LEU A 164 -12.79 8.54 0.73
C LEU A 164 -12.52 9.84 1.48
N ARG A 165 -11.27 10.27 1.41
CA ARG A 165 -10.82 11.59 1.83
C ARG A 165 -10.02 12.23 0.71
N PHE A 166 -10.25 13.54 0.50
CA PHE A 166 -9.45 14.39 -0.37
C PHE A 166 -8.74 15.44 0.47
N THR A 167 -7.46 15.67 0.18
CA THR A 167 -6.68 16.78 0.74
C THR A 167 -6.04 17.58 -0.40
N ASP A 168 -5.79 18.85 -0.16
CA ASP A 168 -5.06 19.70 -1.09
C ASP A 168 -3.54 19.66 -0.83
N SER A 169 -2.79 20.43 -1.63
CA SER A 169 -1.32 20.52 -1.50
C SER A 169 -0.85 21.25 -0.23
N SER A 170 -1.74 21.95 0.47
CA SER A 170 -1.44 22.52 1.81
C SER A 170 -1.61 21.49 2.93
N GLY A 171 -2.16 20.32 2.62
CA GLY A 171 -2.52 19.30 3.60
C GLY A 171 -3.91 19.51 4.23
N SER A 172 -4.68 20.49 3.75
CA SER A 172 -6.04 20.75 4.24
C SER A 172 -7.01 19.73 3.68
N ILE A 173 -7.89 19.21 4.53
CA ILE A 173 -8.94 18.28 4.13
C ILE A 173 -10.03 19.10 3.42
N ILE A 174 -10.30 18.79 2.15
CA ILE A 174 -11.34 19.44 1.33
C ILE A 174 -12.62 18.62 1.22
N ALA A 175 -12.54 17.31 1.43
CA ALA A 175 -13.70 16.43 1.54
C ALA A 175 -13.32 15.22 2.41
N ASP A 176 -14.22 14.78 3.29
CA ASP A 176 -13.95 13.74 4.30
C ASP A 176 -15.10 12.77 4.45
N GLN A 177 -14.75 11.53 4.82
CA GLN A 177 -15.71 10.48 5.18
C GLN A 177 -16.78 10.25 4.10
N ILE A 178 -16.40 10.39 2.82
CA ILE A 178 -17.31 10.14 1.70
C ILE A 178 -17.49 8.63 1.55
N ASP A 179 -18.74 8.19 1.57
CA ASP A 179 -19.05 6.79 1.26
C ASP A 179 -18.63 6.45 -0.16
N VAL A 180 -17.91 5.32 -0.33
CA VAL A 180 -17.39 4.93 -1.64
C VAL A 180 -18.47 4.67 -2.68
N SER A 181 -19.70 4.34 -2.26
CA SER A 181 -20.85 4.19 -3.17
C SER A 181 -21.26 5.49 -3.86
N ARG A 182 -20.89 6.64 -3.25
CA ARG A 182 -21.18 7.98 -3.76
C ARG A 182 -20.06 8.54 -4.66
N TYR A 183 -19.13 7.73 -5.09
CA TYR A 183 -17.95 8.17 -5.87
C TYR A 183 -18.32 9.04 -7.08
N ALA A 184 -19.42 8.74 -7.76
CA ALA A 184 -19.87 9.48 -8.95
C ALA A 184 -20.27 10.96 -8.67
N GLU A 185 -20.52 11.32 -7.42
CA GLU A 185 -20.79 12.72 -7.01
C GLU A 185 -19.48 13.51 -6.85
N PHE A 186 -18.36 12.85 -6.68
CA PHE A 186 -17.08 13.46 -6.33
C PHE A 186 -15.99 13.25 -7.37
N ILE A 187 -16.11 12.25 -8.24
CA ILE A 187 -15.10 11.89 -9.23
C ILE A 187 -15.68 12.03 -10.63
N GLY A 188 -15.13 12.97 -11.38
CA GLY A 188 -15.38 13.15 -12.80
C GLY A 188 -14.25 12.56 -13.64
N GLU A 189 -14.49 12.36 -14.93
CA GLU A 189 -13.50 11.88 -15.90
C GLU A 189 -13.40 12.84 -17.09
N SER A 190 -12.21 13.36 -17.37
CA SER A 190 -11.94 14.20 -18.53
C SER A 190 -11.33 13.38 -19.66
N VAL A 191 -11.87 13.56 -20.89
CA VAL A 191 -11.31 12.95 -22.10
C VAL A 191 -10.22 13.84 -22.66
N GLN A 192 -9.09 13.25 -23.03
CA GLN A 192 -7.96 13.94 -23.63
C GLN A 192 -7.83 13.57 -25.11
N THR A 193 -7.57 14.53 -25.97
CA THR A 193 -7.42 14.30 -27.42
C THR A 193 -6.19 13.46 -27.78
N SER A 194 -5.18 13.48 -26.91
CA SER A 194 -3.91 12.76 -27.09
C SER A 194 -3.90 11.35 -26.52
N SER A 195 -4.95 10.92 -25.82
CA SER A 195 -4.99 9.63 -25.14
C SER A 195 -6.42 9.11 -25.05
N TYR A 196 -6.59 7.79 -25.21
CA TYR A 196 -7.84 7.10 -24.89
C TYR A 196 -8.03 6.87 -23.39
N LEU A 197 -6.99 7.09 -22.57
CA LEU A 197 -7.10 7.06 -21.13
C LEU A 197 -7.78 8.34 -20.64
N LYS A 198 -8.81 8.18 -19.85
CA LYS A 198 -9.49 9.29 -19.18
C LYS A 198 -8.68 9.78 -17.99
N SER A 199 -8.77 11.08 -17.72
CA SER A 199 -8.12 11.71 -16.57
C SER A 199 -9.14 11.94 -15.46
N PRO A 200 -9.13 11.16 -14.36
CA PRO A 200 -10.04 11.40 -13.26
C PRO A 200 -9.67 12.68 -12.49
N TYR A 201 -10.69 13.38 -11.98
CA TYR A 201 -10.52 14.60 -11.22
C TYR A 201 -11.62 14.73 -10.15
N TYR A 202 -11.35 15.53 -9.11
CA TYR A 202 -12.32 15.90 -8.10
C TYR A 202 -13.38 16.83 -8.71
N LEU A 203 -14.59 16.32 -8.87
CA LEU A 203 -15.67 16.95 -9.63
C LEU A 203 -16.03 18.36 -9.15
N PRO A 204 -16.12 18.64 -7.83
CA PRO A 204 -16.48 19.98 -7.34
C PRO A 204 -15.51 21.09 -7.75
N LEU A 205 -14.25 20.79 -8.06
CA LEU A 205 -13.25 21.76 -8.54
C LEU A 205 -13.12 21.79 -10.06
N GLY A 206 -13.71 20.82 -10.77
CA GLY A 206 -13.58 20.72 -12.22
C GLY A 206 -12.17 20.35 -12.71
N PHE A 207 -12.05 20.10 -14.01
CA PHE A 207 -10.77 19.85 -14.68
C PHE A 207 -10.20 21.15 -15.24
N PRO A 208 -8.88 21.43 -15.13
CA PRO A 208 -7.82 20.61 -14.51
C PRO A 208 -7.59 20.86 -13.01
N ALA A 209 -8.29 21.80 -12.37
CA ALA A 209 -8.02 22.20 -10.98
C ALA A 209 -8.22 21.05 -9.97
N GLY A 210 -9.14 20.13 -10.27
CA GLY A 210 -9.44 18.96 -9.44
C GLY A 210 -8.55 17.75 -9.66
N ILE A 211 -7.45 17.84 -10.43
CA ILE A 211 -6.53 16.71 -10.63
C ILE A 211 -5.98 16.24 -9.27
N TYR A 212 -6.04 14.94 -9.02
CA TYR A 212 -5.55 14.34 -7.78
C TYR A 212 -4.58 13.19 -8.03
N ARG A 213 -3.73 12.94 -7.05
CA ARG A 213 -2.87 11.76 -6.98
C ARG A 213 -3.49 10.70 -6.08
N VAL A 214 -3.14 9.44 -6.36
CA VAL A 214 -3.48 8.25 -5.59
C VAL A 214 -2.23 7.45 -5.24
N GLY A 215 -2.40 6.30 -4.62
CA GLY A 215 -1.30 5.40 -4.28
C GLY A 215 -0.61 5.76 -2.96
N PRO A 216 0.57 5.19 -2.67
CA PRO A 216 1.21 5.31 -1.36
C PRO A 216 1.41 6.74 -0.88
N LEU A 217 1.93 7.62 -1.73
CA LEU A 217 2.14 9.03 -1.39
C LEU A 217 0.83 9.72 -0.97
N ALA A 218 -0.24 9.47 -1.72
CA ALA A 218 -1.54 10.07 -1.42
C ALA A 218 -2.12 9.50 -0.12
N ARG A 219 -2.09 8.17 0.08
CA ARG A 219 -2.59 7.54 1.31
C ARG A 219 -1.90 8.09 2.56
N LEU A 220 -0.58 8.31 2.50
CA LEU A 220 0.16 8.90 3.62
C LEU A 220 -0.14 10.41 3.81
N ASN A 221 -0.50 11.13 2.76
CA ASN A 221 -0.93 12.53 2.88
C ASN A 221 -2.33 12.65 3.50
N VAL A 222 -3.26 11.77 3.12
CA VAL A 222 -4.65 11.86 3.59
C VAL A 222 -4.86 11.27 4.98
N CYS A 223 -4.07 10.29 5.42
CA CYS A 223 -4.24 9.70 6.75
C CYS A 223 -3.64 10.59 7.85
N LYS A 224 -4.19 10.50 9.07
CA LYS A 224 -3.66 11.14 10.28
C LYS A 224 -2.56 10.31 10.92
N GLN A 225 -2.72 8.99 10.91
CA GLN A 225 -1.84 8.00 11.52
C GLN A 225 -1.92 6.69 10.73
N MET A 226 -0.90 5.84 10.90
CA MET A 226 -0.91 4.47 10.35
C MET A 226 -1.66 3.50 11.26
N GLY A 227 -1.81 3.83 12.55
CA GLY A 227 -2.48 3.02 13.57
C GLY A 227 -1.59 1.95 14.20
N VAL A 228 -0.30 1.96 13.89
CA VAL A 228 0.73 1.04 14.42
C VAL A 228 2.03 1.80 14.70
N PRO A 229 2.75 1.48 15.80
CA PRO A 229 3.72 2.41 16.39
C PRO A 229 4.96 2.70 15.54
N LYS A 230 5.57 1.71 14.91
CA LYS A 230 6.78 1.90 14.09
C LYS A 230 6.45 2.69 12.82
N ALA A 231 5.37 2.33 12.13
CA ALA A 231 4.93 3.04 10.93
C ALA A 231 4.44 4.46 11.25
N ASP A 232 3.84 4.71 12.41
CA ASP A 232 3.49 6.05 12.87
C ASP A 232 4.72 6.93 13.12
N ALA A 233 5.79 6.36 13.65
CA ALA A 233 7.06 7.08 13.82
C ALA A 233 7.65 7.49 12.45
N GLU A 234 7.60 6.61 11.47
CA GLU A 234 8.05 6.89 10.10
C GLU A 234 7.13 7.89 9.38
N LEU A 235 5.81 7.79 9.54
CA LEU A 235 4.85 8.75 8.99
C LEU A 235 5.12 10.17 9.48
N LYS A 236 5.46 10.33 10.75
CA LYS A 236 5.84 11.65 11.33
C LYS A 236 7.09 12.22 10.65
N GLN A 237 8.09 11.39 10.32
CA GLN A 237 9.29 11.82 9.59
C GLN A 237 8.93 12.17 8.14
N PHE A 238 8.13 11.33 7.46
CA PHE A 238 7.66 11.57 6.10
C PHE A 238 6.93 12.91 5.98
N LYS A 239 5.99 13.21 6.87
CA LYS A 239 5.22 14.46 6.83
C LYS A 239 6.07 15.72 7.00
N LYS A 240 7.22 15.64 7.67
CA LYS A 240 8.18 16.77 7.80
C LYS A 240 8.88 17.12 6.48
N LEU A 241 8.83 16.26 5.48
CA LEU A 241 9.45 16.52 4.17
C LEU A 241 8.60 17.47 3.30
N GLY A 242 7.35 17.72 3.66
CA GLY A 242 6.45 18.70 3.02
C GLY A 242 6.25 19.96 3.85
N ARG A 243 5.85 21.06 3.19
CA ARG A 243 5.38 22.30 3.85
C ARG A 243 3.87 22.31 4.14
N GLY A 244 3.24 21.16 4.03
CA GLY A 244 1.84 20.83 4.11
C GLY A 244 1.72 19.39 3.67
N ALA A 245 1.21 19.12 2.47
CA ALA A 245 1.33 17.79 1.89
C ALA A 245 2.73 17.56 1.31
N VAL A 246 3.13 16.29 1.26
CA VAL A 246 4.35 15.84 0.59
C VAL A 246 4.06 15.65 -0.89
N THR A 247 4.67 16.47 -1.75
CA THR A 247 4.31 16.59 -3.17
C THR A 247 5.28 15.95 -4.16
N SER A 248 6.53 15.68 -3.75
CA SER A 248 7.54 15.09 -4.62
C SER A 248 7.24 13.62 -4.95
N SER A 249 7.19 13.29 -6.23
CA SER A 249 7.00 11.90 -6.69
C SER A 249 8.16 10.97 -6.31
N PHE A 250 9.35 11.50 -6.05
CA PHE A 250 10.48 10.73 -5.53
C PHE A 250 10.14 10.05 -4.20
N LEU A 251 9.29 10.67 -3.38
CA LEU A 251 8.91 10.17 -2.06
C LEU A 251 7.83 9.06 -2.08
N TYR A 252 7.33 8.67 -3.27
CA TYR A 252 6.52 7.44 -3.38
C TYR A 252 7.28 6.20 -2.89
N HIS A 253 8.60 6.17 -3.05
CA HIS A 253 9.43 5.05 -2.59
C HIS A 253 9.49 4.97 -1.08
N TYR A 254 9.63 6.12 -0.39
CA TYR A 254 9.56 6.17 1.06
C TYR A 254 8.18 5.77 1.57
N ALA A 255 7.13 6.30 0.94
CA ALA A 255 5.75 5.95 1.28
C ALA A 255 5.48 4.44 1.16
N ARG A 256 6.01 3.76 0.11
CA ARG A 256 5.90 2.29 -0.02
C ARG A 256 6.59 1.54 1.12
N LEU A 257 7.76 1.98 1.54
CA LEU A 257 8.47 1.35 2.65
C LEU A 257 7.73 1.51 3.98
N ILE A 258 7.10 2.67 4.21
CA ILE A 258 6.25 2.90 5.38
C ILE A 258 5.01 2.01 5.34
N GLU A 259 4.38 1.83 4.19
CA GLU A 259 3.23 0.93 4.04
C GLU A 259 3.62 -0.54 4.19
N ILE A 260 4.83 -0.95 3.77
CA ILE A 260 5.35 -2.30 4.09
C ILE A 260 5.48 -2.45 5.60
N LEU A 261 6.10 -1.48 6.28
CA LEU A 261 6.27 -1.53 7.74
C LEU A 261 4.92 -1.62 8.46
N ALA A 262 3.94 -0.79 8.07
CA ALA A 262 2.59 -0.85 8.61
C ALA A 262 1.93 -2.22 8.37
N ALA A 263 2.05 -2.73 7.14
CA ALA A 263 1.49 -4.04 6.80
C ALA A 263 2.10 -5.17 7.66
N LEU A 264 3.42 -5.13 7.92
CA LEU A 264 4.09 -6.12 8.78
C LEU A 264 3.60 -6.02 10.23
N GLU A 265 3.45 -4.81 10.79
CA GLU A 265 2.93 -4.63 12.14
C GLU A 265 1.48 -5.12 12.28
N TYR A 266 0.62 -4.87 11.29
CA TYR A 266 -0.75 -5.41 11.27
C TYR A 266 -0.77 -6.93 11.09
N ILE A 267 0.09 -7.49 10.23
CA ILE A 267 0.22 -8.95 10.08
C ILE A 267 0.63 -9.57 11.41
N GLU A 268 1.61 -8.98 12.12
CA GLU A 268 2.04 -9.45 13.44
C GLU A 268 0.86 -9.47 14.44
N GLN A 269 0.08 -8.39 14.52
CA GLN A 269 -1.11 -8.33 15.38
C GLN A 269 -2.15 -9.39 14.99
N TYR A 270 -2.37 -9.62 13.70
CA TYR A 270 -3.30 -10.65 13.22
C TYR A 270 -2.86 -12.06 13.60
N MET A 271 -1.55 -12.33 13.69
CA MET A 271 -1.09 -13.65 14.13
C MET A 271 -1.51 -13.99 15.57
N ASP A 272 -1.84 -13.01 16.38
CA ASP A 272 -2.35 -13.21 17.76
C ASP A 272 -3.87 -13.24 17.82
N ASP A 273 -4.58 -12.98 16.72
CA ASP A 273 -6.04 -12.96 16.66
C ASP A 273 -6.60 -14.37 16.44
N PRO A 274 -7.32 -14.97 17.42
CA PRO A 274 -7.88 -16.30 17.28
C PRO A 274 -9.00 -16.37 16.23
N GLU A 275 -9.62 -15.26 15.87
CA GLU A 275 -10.73 -15.21 14.92
C GLU A 275 -10.31 -15.62 13.51
N LEU A 276 -9.03 -15.46 13.15
CA LEU A 276 -8.49 -15.93 11.86
C LEU A 276 -8.52 -17.46 11.69
N LEU A 277 -8.71 -18.21 12.78
CA LEU A 277 -8.85 -19.66 12.79
C LEU A 277 -10.32 -20.13 12.88
N SER A 278 -11.27 -19.19 12.80
CA SER A 278 -12.71 -19.48 12.91
C SER A 278 -13.21 -20.26 11.68
N ASP A 279 -14.16 -21.18 11.92
CA ASP A 279 -14.83 -21.92 10.85
C ASP A 279 -16.02 -21.17 10.23
N TYR A 280 -16.47 -20.07 10.84
CA TYR A 280 -17.55 -19.21 10.29
C TYR A 280 -16.98 -18.23 9.27
N LEU A 281 -16.89 -18.67 8.02
CA LEU A 281 -16.15 -18.02 6.95
C LEU A 281 -17.02 -17.41 5.85
N CYS A 282 -18.28 -17.77 5.77
CA CYS A 282 -19.16 -17.32 4.70
C CYS A 282 -20.59 -17.13 5.25
N ALA A 283 -21.15 -15.95 4.98
CA ALA A 283 -22.55 -15.72 5.23
C ALA A 283 -23.38 -16.30 4.08
N ASP A 284 -24.55 -16.85 4.38
CA ASP A 284 -25.50 -17.26 3.36
C ASP A 284 -25.93 -16.05 2.54
N ALA A 285 -25.62 -16.08 1.25
CA ALA A 285 -26.20 -15.15 0.31
C ALA A 285 -27.67 -15.55 0.11
N GLY A 286 -28.54 -15.04 0.99
CA GLY A 286 -29.97 -15.19 0.81
C GLY A 286 -30.34 -14.65 -0.56
N ILE A 287 -30.77 -15.50 -1.47
CA ILE A 287 -31.48 -15.05 -2.65
C ILE A 287 -32.77 -14.44 -2.08
N ASN A 288 -32.84 -13.10 -2.06
CA ASN A 288 -34.09 -12.43 -1.75
C ASN A 288 -35.09 -12.85 -2.82
N SER A 289 -35.91 -13.82 -2.46
CA SER A 289 -37.08 -14.23 -3.23
C SER A 289 -38.14 -13.15 -3.13
#